data_ed4a33bd1b8004aa6d3410e66437f29a
#
_entry.id   ed4a33bd1b8004aa6d3410e66437f29a
#
_cell.length_a   1.000
_cell.length_b   1.000
_cell.length_c   1.000
_cell.angle_alpha   90.00
_cell.angle_beta   90.00
_cell.angle_gamma   90.00
#
_symmetry.space_group_name_H-M   'P 1'
#
loop_
_entity.id
_entity.type
_entity.pdbx_description
1 polymer ?
#
loop_
_entity_poly.entity_id
_entity_poly.type
_entity_poly.pdbx_seq_one_letter_code
_entity_poly.pdbx_strand_id
1 'polypeptide(L)'
;MQKNSIPHRAIASTISTPQPLVRHSRRAFLRLGVMLTASLAVSACVGAEQSFVPSSNQPEVALTTQDPLSREEMQLVYQDWRTDWFPEVVEEMLAQFHTTHPEIRVFFTPDPEQLPDAMLAEMAAGTAPDVFWGGSTFFPTWAQQGQMLDLRPYVAMDLDDITIAEWDPAQYRAFFLRDGRQFGLPKYHGAVALYYNKDLFDQAGVAYPTAAWRYADYLTAMRDLSRDSSDGQRETWGSMVDIAWDRLQIHVNGWGGHFVAPDDPTHCSLDEPNALAALAWLRTAMWEERVIATFPDVQYMSPRSAFINQRVAMVEEGSWGLKEILQNADFRVGVAPMPMGPERRVTLATADGYGVYAGTVYPDAAWDLVQFLTGPAYGLALAEADLLQPARASLVKAWIAFVQAAFPAQAQEIDLAVFADSHFQGYSVTAESADNMAEVEPKVTAAFDKIFTLGQAPVSHLRTVCAQINQRQQQPPFAE
;
A
#
# COMPACT_ATOMS: atom_id res chain seq x y z
N MET A 1 55.98 25.00 -23.33
CA MET A 1 55.51 26.05 -24.26
C MET A 1 54.02 25.91 -24.45
N GLN A 2 53.37 26.99 -24.22
CA GLN A 2 51.97 27.40 -24.44
C GLN A 2 50.85 26.62 -23.78
N LYS A 3 50.35 27.23 -22.67
CA LYS A 3 49.04 27.13 -22.08
C LYS A 3 48.00 27.75 -23.03
N ASN A 4 46.86 27.06 -23.26
CA ASN A 4 45.66 27.71 -23.76
C ASN A 4 44.55 27.53 -22.72
N SER A 5 44.22 28.62 -22.06
CA SER A 5 43.09 28.81 -21.17
C SER A 5 41.86 29.23 -21.99
N ILE A 6 40.73 28.57 -21.77
CA ILE A 6 39.41 28.93 -22.30
C ILE A 6 38.58 29.56 -21.15
N PRO A 7 37.92 30.70 -21.35
CA PRO A 7 37.25 31.45 -20.29
C PRO A 7 35.85 30.90 -19.99
N HIS A 8 35.54 30.78 -18.69
CA HIS A 8 34.20 30.55 -18.16
C HIS A 8 33.28 31.74 -18.46
N ARG A 9 32.21 31.46 -19.19
CA ARG A 9 31.06 32.36 -19.34
C ARG A 9 30.00 31.95 -18.35
N ALA A 10 29.78 32.77 -17.33
CA ALA A 10 28.67 32.66 -16.41
C ALA A 10 27.37 33.02 -17.14
N ILE A 11 26.42 32.06 -17.15
CA ILE A 11 25.03 32.30 -17.57
C ILE A 11 24.24 32.45 -16.28
N ALA A 12 23.84 33.68 -15.98
CA ALA A 12 22.86 33.96 -14.94
C ALA A 12 21.46 33.59 -15.47
N SER A 13 20.87 32.51 -14.96
CA SER A 13 19.47 32.19 -15.19
C SER A 13 18.64 32.92 -14.14
N THR A 14 17.88 33.90 -14.56
CA THR A 14 16.80 34.53 -13.80
C THR A 14 15.70 33.51 -13.61
N ILE A 15 15.54 33.04 -12.37
CA ILE A 15 14.39 32.20 -11.93
C ILE A 15 13.23 33.18 -11.72
N SER A 16 12.26 33.16 -12.62
CA SER A 16 10.95 33.80 -12.41
C SER A 16 10.09 32.85 -11.55
N THR A 17 9.71 33.32 -10.37
CA THR A 17 8.72 32.68 -9.51
C THR A 17 7.37 32.60 -10.22
N PRO A 18 6.71 31.42 -10.26
CA PRO A 18 5.33 31.35 -10.76
C PRO A 18 4.37 31.95 -9.72
N GLN A 19 3.48 32.81 -10.20
CA GLN A 19 2.34 33.30 -9.39
C GLN A 19 1.37 32.16 -9.13
N PRO A 20 0.69 32.12 -7.97
CA PRO A 20 -0.29 31.09 -7.67
C PRO A 20 -1.52 31.24 -8.58
N LEU A 21 -1.84 30.19 -9.34
CA LEU A 21 -3.09 30.05 -10.07
C LEU A 21 -4.22 29.87 -9.04
N VAL A 22 -5.12 30.84 -8.98
CA VAL A 22 -6.35 30.75 -8.20
C VAL A 22 -7.23 29.64 -8.83
N ARG A 23 -7.31 28.51 -8.14
CA ARG A 23 -8.23 27.42 -8.49
C ARG A 23 -9.67 27.83 -8.12
N HIS A 24 -10.46 28.17 -9.11
CA HIS A 24 -11.91 28.26 -8.93
C HIS A 24 -12.52 26.85 -8.97
N SER A 25 -13.00 26.37 -7.83
CA SER A 25 -13.81 25.14 -7.76
C SER A 25 -15.08 25.34 -8.58
N ARG A 26 -15.36 24.43 -9.52
CA ARG A 26 -16.59 24.46 -10.36
C ARG A 26 -17.88 24.36 -9.56
N ARG A 27 -17.83 23.90 -8.30
CA ARG A 27 -18.98 23.86 -7.37
C ARG A 27 -19.38 25.24 -6.83
N ALA A 28 -18.51 26.26 -6.93
CA ALA A 28 -18.87 27.63 -6.51
C ALA A 28 -19.81 28.33 -7.49
N PHE A 29 -19.91 27.88 -8.74
CA PHE A 29 -20.75 28.52 -9.75
C PHE A 29 -22.25 28.15 -9.67
N LEU A 30 -22.61 27.06 -9.00
CA LEU A 30 -23.99 26.60 -8.86
C LEU A 30 -24.74 27.14 -7.61
N ARG A 31 -24.06 27.87 -6.74
CA ARG A 31 -24.67 28.41 -5.51
C ARG A 31 -25.03 29.90 -5.54
N LEU A 32 -24.91 30.58 -6.66
CA LEU A 32 -25.23 32.04 -6.77
C LEU A 32 -26.65 32.32 -7.23
N GLY A 33 -27.56 31.39 -7.23
CA GLY A 33 -28.90 31.51 -7.80
C GLY A 33 -30.07 31.57 -6.81
N VAL A 34 -29.89 31.47 -5.50
CA VAL A 34 -31.01 31.57 -4.54
C VAL A 34 -30.58 32.31 -3.28
N MET A 35 -30.62 33.62 -3.32
CA MET A 35 -30.75 34.48 -2.15
C MET A 35 -31.71 35.60 -2.44
N LEU A 36 -32.98 35.42 -2.09
CA LEU A 36 -33.86 36.50 -1.68
C LEU A 36 -34.98 35.93 -0.79
N THR A 37 -35.11 36.60 0.36
CA THR A 37 -36.22 36.60 1.30
C THR A 37 -36.39 35.43 2.28
N ALA A 38 -36.06 35.68 3.55
CA ALA A 38 -37.04 35.79 4.61
C ALA A 38 -36.37 36.15 5.96
N SER A 39 -36.96 37.13 6.62
CA SER A 39 -36.50 37.77 7.85
C SER A 39 -36.85 36.99 9.10
N LEU A 40 -35.98 37.12 10.15
CA LEU A 40 -36.24 37.25 11.60
C LEU A 40 -37.26 36.35 12.32
N ALA A 41 -36.75 35.45 13.14
CA ALA A 41 -37.25 35.30 14.52
C ALA A 41 -36.14 34.73 15.42
N VAL A 42 -35.65 35.56 16.35
CA VAL A 42 -34.83 35.16 17.48
C VAL A 42 -35.81 34.60 18.54
N SER A 43 -35.53 33.38 18.99
CA SER A 43 -36.04 32.89 20.28
C SER A 43 -35.04 31.96 20.91
N ALA A 44 -34.54 32.42 22.03
CA ALA A 44 -33.67 31.68 22.93
C ALA A 44 -34.47 30.55 23.61
N CYS A 45 -33.91 29.36 23.67
CA CYS A 45 -34.21 28.38 24.72
C CYS A 45 -32.98 27.52 25.04
N VAL A 46 -32.72 27.52 26.31
CA VAL A 46 -31.79 26.80 27.16
C VAL A 46 -31.79 25.31 26.93
N GLY A 47 -30.62 24.74 26.94
CA GLY A 47 -30.11 23.45 27.38
C GLY A 47 -30.98 22.20 27.24
N ALA A 48 -30.45 21.25 26.48
CA ALA A 48 -30.55 19.81 26.78
C ALA A 48 -29.33 19.11 26.23
N GLU A 49 -28.50 18.62 27.12
CA GLU A 49 -27.47 17.63 26.81
C GLU A 49 -28.16 16.40 26.19
N GLN A 50 -27.91 16.16 24.91
CA GLN A 50 -28.27 14.89 24.29
C GLN A 50 -27.03 14.00 24.29
N SER A 51 -27.04 13.03 25.21
CA SER A 51 -26.17 11.90 25.20
C SER A 51 -26.31 11.18 23.85
N PHE A 52 -25.23 11.11 23.10
CA PHE A 52 -25.13 10.36 21.85
C PHE A 52 -25.14 8.86 22.18
N VAL A 53 -26.27 8.21 22.01
CA VAL A 53 -26.39 6.76 22.02
C VAL A 53 -26.19 6.30 20.58
N PRO A 54 -25.16 5.48 20.25
CA PRO A 54 -25.06 4.93 18.91
C PRO A 54 -26.25 4.00 18.67
N SER A 55 -27.15 4.43 17.79
CA SER A 55 -28.27 3.59 17.33
C SER A 55 -27.71 2.49 16.44
N SER A 56 -27.93 1.26 16.85
CA SER A 56 -27.61 0.03 16.07
C SER A 56 -28.55 -0.21 14.87
N ASN A 57 -29.38 0.78 14.54
CA ASN A 57 -30.23 0.78 13.36
C ASN A 57 -29.70 1.81 12.36
N GLN A 58 -28.68 1.42 11.58
CA GLN A 58 -28.52 2.08 10.29
C GLN A 58 -29.68 1.65 9.40
N PRO A 59 -30.34 2.59 8.68
CA PRO A 59 -31.38 2.23 7.74
C PRO A 59 -30.78 1.27 6.71
N GLU A 60 -31.49 0.17 6.45
CA GLU A 60 -31.31 -0.63 5.26
C GLU A 60 -31.28 0.37 4.09
N VAL A 61 -30.13 0.45 3.37
CA VAL A 61 -30.01 1.34 2.21
C VAL A 61 -30.93 0.75 1.16
N ALA A 62 -32.15 1.25 1.11
CA ALA A 62 -33.05 0.95 0.00
C ALA A 62 -32.39 1.49 -1.26
N LEU A 63 -32.00 0.60 -2.18
CA LEU A 63 -31.58 0.96 -3.52
C LEU A 63 -32.72 1.80 -4.11
N THR A 64 -32.54 3.13 -4.17
CA THR A 64 -33.46 3.99 -4.86
C THR A 64 -33.24 3.76 -6.34
N THR A 65 -34.11 2.94 -6.96
CA THR A 65 -34.22 2.87 -8.41
C THR A 65 -34.60 4.27 -8.90
N GLN A 66 -33.62 4.98 -9.48
CA GLN A 66 -33.89 6.26 -10.10
C GLN A 66 -34.82 6.09 -11.28
N ASP A 67 -35.77 7.05 -11.43
CA ASP A 67 -36.77 7.11 -12.51
C ASP A 67 -36.05 7.20 -13.87
N PRO A 68 -36.37 6.34 -14.87
CA PRO A 68 -35.64 6.30 -16.16
C PRO A 68 -35.89 7.49 -17.08
N LEU A 69 -36.49 8.57 -16.59
CA LEU A 69 -36.95 9.68 -17.45
C LEU A 69 -36.14 10.99 -17.34
N SER A 70 -35.16 11.12 -16.50
CA SER A 70 -34.22 12.25 -16.52
C SER A 70 -32.83 11.78 -16.94
N ARG A 71 -32.48 11.98 -18.20
CA ARG A 71 -31.09 11.86 -18.69
C ARG A 71 -30.25 13.05 -18.19
N GLU A 72 -30.17 13.27 -16.89
CA GLU A 72 -29.11 14.09 -16.34
C GLU A 72 -27.83 13.25 -16.33
N GLU A 73 -26.80 13.73 -17.02
CA GLU A 73 -25.46 13.10 -17.03
C GLU A 73 -24.93 13.03 -15.60
N MET A 74 -24.78 11.82 -15.07
CA MET A 74 -24.20 11.61 -13.73
C MET A 74 -22.71 11.93 -13.79
N GLN A 75 -22.24 12.80 -12.90
CA GLN A 75 -20.84 13.21 -12.85
C GLN A 75 -20.18 12.66 -11.61
N LEU A 76 -19.17 11.80 -11.81
CA LEU A 76 -18.35 11.23 -10.77
C LEU A 76 -16.94 11.83 -10.77
N VAL A 77 -16.35 12.00 -9.61
CA VAL A 77 -14.93 12.29 -9.43
C VAL A 77 -14.23 11.00 -8.97
N TYR A 78 -13.25 10.57 -9.73
CA TYR A 78 -12.40 9.43 -9.43
C TYR A 78 -11.00 9.92 -9.10
N GLN A 79 -10.45 9.48 -7.95
CA GLN A 79 -9.11 9.83 -7.49
C GLN A 79 -8.24 8.60 -7.34
N ASP A 80 -7.03 8.64 -7.93
CA ASP A 80 -6.07 7.55 -7.86
C ASP A 80 -4.63 8.07 -8.05
N TRP A 81 -3.66 7.15 -8.18
CA TRP A 81 -2.24 7.43 -8.24
C TRP A 81 -1.88 8.57 -9.21
N ARG A 82 -0.82 9.29 -8.86
CA ARG A 82 -0.25 10.41 -9.63
C ARG A 82 1.10 10.09 -10.26
N THR A 83 1.42 8.80 -10.44
CA THR A 83 2.63 8.38 -11.15
C THR A 83 2.58 8.80 -12.61
N ASP A 84 3.74 8.98 -13.23
CA ASP A 84 3.84 9.54 -14.59
C ASP A 84 3.11 8.73 -15.66
N TRP A 85 3.01 7.41 -15.51
CA TRP A 85 2.39 6.50 -16.47
C TRP A 85 0.88 6.28 -16.26
N PHE A 86 0.39 6.47 -15.04
CA PHE A 86 -0.96 6.07 -14.64
C PHE A 86 -2.07 6.93 -15.27
N PRO A 87 -1.95 8.27 -15.41
CA PRO A 87 -3.00 9.10 -16.01
C PRO A 87 -3.34 8.70 -17.45
N GLU A 88 -2.37 8.31 -18.27
CA GLU A 88 -2.60 7.88 -19.65
C GLU A 88 -3.46 6.60 -19.71
N VAL A 89 -3.12 5.63 -18.87
CA VAL A 89 -3.91 4.38 -18.73
C VAL A 89 -5.33 4.68 -18.26
N VAL A 90 -5.49 5.55 -17.28
CA VAL A 90 -6.82 5.94 -16.77
C VAL A 90 -7.65 6.61 -17.85
N GLU A 91 -7.09 7.55 -18.61
CA GLU A 91 -7.79 8.25 -19.67
C GLU A 91 -8.31 7.27 -20.74
N GLU A 92 -7.46 6.33 -21.17
CA GLU A 92 -7.84 5.30 -22.13
C GLU A 92 -8.95 4.40 -21.60
N MET A 93 -8.79 3.91 -20.37
CA MET A 93 -9.76 3.01 -19.75
C MET A 93 -11.09 3.70 -19.44
N LEU A 94 -11.09 4.96 -19.02
CA LEU A 94 -12.32 5.73 -18.84
C LEU A 94 -13.02 6.02 -20.17
N ALA A 95 -12.29 6.15 -21.27
CA ALA A 95 -12.92 6.23 -22.60
C ALA A 95 -13.69 4.96 -22.95
N GLN A 96 -13.18 3.77 -22.58
CA GLN A 96 -13.90 2.50 -22.72
C GLN A 96 -15.11 2.43 -21.78
N PHE A 97 -14.98 2.84 -20.51
CA PHE A 97 -16.07 2.91 -19.55
C PHE A 97 -17.24 3.78 -20.09
N HIS A 98 -16.93 4.97 -20.58
CA HIS A 98 -17.94 5.89 -21.16
C HIS A 98 -18.65 5.34 -22.40
N THR A 99 -18.06 4.36 -23.10
CA THR A 99 -18.71 3.71 -24.24
C THR A 99 -19.83 2.78 -23.78
N THR A 100 -19.67 2.13 -22.63
CA THR A 100 -20.65 1.21 -22.03
C THR A 100 -21.61 1.90 -21.08
N HIS A 101 -21.22 3.03 -20.51
CA HIS A 101 -21.99 3.85 -19.57
C HIS A 101 -22.06 5.31 -20.05
N PRO A 102 -22.75 5.60 -21.17
CA PRO A 102 -22.74 6.94 -21.75
C PRO A 102 -23.45 8.00 -20.90
N GLU A 103 -24.26 7.60 -19.92
CA GLU A 103 -24.93 8.46 -18.94
C GLU A 103 -24.05 8.85 -17.77
N ILE A 104 -22.88 8.18 -17.56
CA ILE A 104 -21.95 8.46 -16.47
C ILE A 104 -20.72 9.18 -17.03
N ARG A 105 -20.41 10.35 -16.48
CA ARG A 105 -19.19 11.10 -16.80
C ARG A 105 -18.22 11.07 -15.65
N VAL A 106 -17.06 10.42 -15.81
CA VAL A 106 -16.02 10.31 -14.78
C VAL A 106 -14.92 11.32 -15.03
N PHE A 107 -14.54 12.07 -14.00
CA PHE A 107 -13.42 13.00 -13.99
C PHE A 107 -12.30 12.44 -13.11
N PHE A 108 -11.19 12.06 -13.72
CA PHE A 108 -10.01 11.62 -12.99
C PHE A 108 -9.30 12.79 -12.33
N THR A 109 -8.83 12.58 -11.10
CA THR A 109 -7.94 13.49 -10.36
C THR A 109 -6.82 12.69 -9.72
N PRO A 110 -5.55 13.12 -9.86
CA PRO A 110 -4.46 12.47 -9.15
C PRO A 110 -4.60 12.68 -7.63
N ASP A 111 -4.12 11.71 -6.84
CA ASP A 111 -4.14 11.78 -5.40
C ASP A 111 -3.22 12.90 -4.86
N PRO A 112 -3.54 13.52 -3.71
CA PRO A 112 -2.69 14.54 -3.08
C PRO A 112 -1.46 13.92 -2.42
N GLU A 113 -0.43 14.73 -2.14
CA GLU A 113 0.80 14.28 -1.48
C GLU A 113 0.56 13.71 -0.06
N GLN A 114 -0.42 14.26 0.64
CA GLN A 114 -0.81 13.86 2.00
C GLN A 114 -2.21 13.25 1.96
N LEU A 115 -2.35 12.16 1.22
CA LEU A 115 -3.63 11.53 0.93
C LEU A 115 -4.51 11.28 2.17
N PRO A 116 -4.02 10.70 3.30
CA PRO A 116 -4.91 10.41 4.43
C PRO A 116 -5.55 11.65 5.04
N ASP A 117 -4.76 12.69 5.29
CA ASP A 117 -5.23 13.92 5.94
C ASP A 117 -6.10 14.77 4.99
N ALA A 118 -5.70 14.88 3.71
CA ALA A 118 -6.45 15.59 2.69
C ALA A 118 -7.82 14.94 2.47
N MET A 119 -7.86 13.61 2.35
CA MET A 119 -9.09 12.86 2.14
C MET A 119 -10.06 13.00 3.31
N LEU A 120 -9.58 12.91 4.57
CA LEU A 120 -10.42 13.12 5.75
C LEU A 120 -11.05 14.53 5.78
N ALA A 121 -10.28 15.54 5.44
CA ALA A 121 -10.78 16.91 5.36
C ALA A 121 -11.83 17.08 4.26
N GLU A 122 -11.62 16.48 3.09
CA GLU A 122 -12.56 16.50 1.97
C GLU A 122 -13.84 15.72 2.27
N MET A 123 -13.73 14.56 2.92
CA MET A 123 -14.89 13.78 3.39
C MET A 123 -15.72 14.58 4.40
N ALA A 124 -15.08 15.19 5.38
CA ALA A 124 -15.76 16.02 6.37
C ALA A 124 -16.43 17.26 5.75
N ALA A 125 -15.84 17.83 4.71
CA ALA A 125 -16.39 18.97 3.97
C ALA A 125 -17.47 18.59 2.94
N GLY A 126 -17.69 17.31 2.68
CA GLY A 126 -18.60 16.82 1.64
C GLY A 126 -18.10 17.11 0.22
N THR A 127 -16.78 17.15 0.02
CA THR A 127 -16.10 17.46 -1.24
C THR A 127 -15.16 16.34 -1.70
N ALA A 128 -15.14 15.21 -1.00
CA ALA A 128 -14.35 14.06 -1.37
C ALA A 128 -14.73 13.53 -2.77
N PRO A 129 -13.78 12.89 -3.50
CA PRO A 129 -14.10 12.16 -4.72
C PRO A 129 -15.11 11.05 -4.44
N ASP A 130 -15.91 10.71 -5.46
CA ASP A 130 -16.95 9.68 -5.34
C ASP A 130 -16.34 8.27 -5.23
N VAL A 131 -15.31 8.00 -6.05
CA VAL A 131 -14.53 6.75 -6.04
C VAL A 131 -13.07 7.09 -5.86
N PHE A 132 -12.38 6.36 -5.01
CA PHE A 132 -10.98 6.64 -4.71
C PHE A 132 -10.19 5.37 -4.40
N TRP A 133 -8.90 5.44 -4.69
CA TRP A 133 -7.91 4.46 -4.26
C TRP A 133 -7.54 4.64 -2.79
N GLY A 134 -7.22 3.54 -2.15
CA GLY A 134 -6.64 3.52 -0.82
C GLY A 134 -6.24 2.12 -0.37
N GLY A 135 -5.72 2.04 0.84
CA GLY A 135 -5.16 0.80 1.38
C GLY A 135 -5.60 0.48 2.80
N SER A 136 -5.20 -0.69 3.26
CA SER A 136 -5.54 -1.22 4.59
C SER A 136 -5.02 -0.38 5.76
N THR A 137 -4.14 0.58 5.53
CA THR A 137 -3.59 1.44 6.59
C THR A 137 -4.56 2.55 7.01
N PHE A 138 -5.35 3.10 6.10
CA PHE A 138 -6.24 4.23 6.39
C PHE A 138 -7.72 3.98 6.03
N PHE A 139 -8.03 3.09 5.08
CA PHE A 139 -9.41 2.73 4.74
C PHE A 139 -10.24 2.28 5.96
N PRO A 140 -9.74 1.38 6.85
CA PRO A 140 -10.51 0.97 8.02
C PRO A 140 -10.92 2.14 8.92
N THR A 141 -10.06 3.13 9.12
CA THR A 141 -10.36 4.32 9.89
C THR A 141 -11.49 5.14 9.28
N TRP A 142 -11.44 5.37 7.94
CA TRP A 142 -12.50 6.10 7.25
C TRP A 142 -13.83 5.36 7.25
N ALA A 143 -13.78 4.02 7.09
CA ALA A 143 -14.98 3.17 7.15
C ALA A 143 -15.60 3.13 8.55
N GLN A 144 -14.79 3.07 9.62
CA GLN A 144 -15.26 3.15 11.01
C GLN A 144 -15.96 4.47 11.30
N GLN A 145 -15.47 5.57 10.72
CA GLN A 145 -16.06 6.90 10.84
C GLN A 145 -17.32 7.09 9.96
N GLY A 146 -17.74 6.05 9.22
CA GLY A 146 -18.91 6.12 8.35
C GLY A 146 -18.70 6.94 7.07
N GLN A 147 -17.45 7.19 6.70
CA GLN A 147 -17.10 7.99 5.51
C GLN A 147 -17.09 7.16 4.22
N MET A 148 -17.14 5.84 4.32
CA MET A 148 -17.14 4.94 3.16
C MET A 148 -18.46 4.19 3.03
N LEU A 149 -18.90 4.02 1.79
CA LEU A 149 -20.09 3.25 1.45
C LEU A 149 -19.89 1.77 1.78
N ASP A 150 -20.90 1.13 2.37
CA ASP A 150 -20.92 -0.31 2.56
C ASP A 150 -21.26 -1.00 1.22
N LEU A 151 -20.30 -1.71 0.67
CA LEU A 151 -20.41 -2.34 -0.65
C LEU A 151 -21.09 -3.72 -0.62
N ARG A 152 -21.40 -4.29 0.57
CA ARG A 152 -22.01 -5.63 0.67
C ARG A 152 -23.28 -5.81 -0.16
N PRO A 153 -24.23 -4.85 -0.18
CA PRO A 153 -25.45 -5.01 -0.99
C PRO A 153 -25.14 -5.13 -2.47
N TYR A 154 -24.20 -4.34 -2.96
CA TYR A 154 -23.76 -4.32 -4.34
C TYR A 154 -23.00 -5.59 -4.72
N VAL A 155 -22.05 -5.99 -3.89
CA VAL A 155 -21.28 -7.24 -4.07
C VAL A 155 -22.23 -8.44 -4.12
N ALA A 156 -23.20 -8.53 -3.19
CA ALA A 156 -24.15 -9.63 -3.14
C ALA A 156 -25.11 -9.69 -4.35
N MET A 157 -25.34 -8.54 -4.99
CA MET A 157 -26.19 -8.45 -6.19
C MET A 157 -25.45 -8.83 -7.47
N ASP A 158 -24.20 -8.36 -7.64
CA ASP A 158 -23.54 -8.35 -8.93
C ASP A 158 -22.32 -9.28 -9.03
N LEU A 159 -21.77 -9.75 -7.91
CA LEU A 159 -20.59 -10.62 -7.91
C LEU A 159 -20.92 -12.02 -7.40
N ASP A 160 -20.59 -13.03 -8.20
CA ASP A 160 -20.71 -14.41 -7.79
C ASP A 160 -19.47 -14.92 -7.01
N ASP A 161 -19.63 -16.07 -6.35
CA ASP A 161 -18.56 -16.70 -5.57
C ASP A 161 -17.30 -17.01 -6.42
N ILE A 162 -17.47 -17.26 -7.71
CA ILE A 162 -16.36 -17.56 -8.64
C ILE A 162 -15.52 -16.28 -8.85
N THR A 163 -16.19 -15.17 -9.08
CA THR A 163 -15.54 -13.85 -9.23
C THR A 163 -14.81 -13.45 -7.94
N ILE A 164 -15.46 -13.65 -6.78
CA ILE A 164 -14.87 -13.34 -5.47
C ILE A 164 -13.64 -14.23 -5.20
N ALA A 165 -13.70 -15.51 -5.56
CA ALA A 165 -12.58 -16.44 -5.38
C ALA A 165 -11.35 -16.15 -6.26
N GLU A 166 -11.45 -15.25 -7.24
CA GLU A 166 -10.30 -14.81 -8.03
C GLU A 166 -9.37 -13.85 -7.26
N TRP A 167 -9.85 -13.18 -6.20
CA TRP A 167 -9.01 -12.35 -5.35
C TRP A 167 -8.32 -13.16 -4.26
N ASP A 168 -7.12 -12.73 -3.88
CA ASP A 168 -6.42 -13.30 -2.72
C ASP A 168 -7.30 -13.16 -1.47
N PRO A 169 -7.57 -14.28 -0.74
CA PRO A 169 -8.47 -14.25 0.41
C PRO A 169 -8.02 -13.31 1.54
N ALA A 170 -6.71 -13.13 1.74
CA ALA A 170 -6.20 -12.20 2.75
C ALA A 170 -6.43 -10.76 2.28
N GLN A 171 -6.12 -10.47 1.01
CA GLN A 171 -6.34 -9.15 0.41
C GLN A 171 -7.83 -8.79 0.37
N TYR A 172 -8.71 -9.70 -0.06
CA TYR A 172 -10.15 -9.45 -0.10
C TYR A 172 -10.72 -9.16 1.30
N ARG A 173 -10.31 -9.96 2.32
CA ARG A 173 -10.75 -9.74 3.72
C ARG A 173 -10.24 -8.45 4.33
N ALA A 174 -9.13 -7.89 3.85
CA ALA A 174 -8.61 -6.61 4.35
C ALA A 174 -9.54 -5.42 4.09
N PHE A 175 -10.54 -5.59 3.21
CA PHE A 175 -11.56 -4.57 2.92
C PHE A 175 -12.85 -4.75 3.72
N PHE A 176 -12.80 -5.49 4.83
CA PHE A 176 -13.93 -5.65 5.73
C PHE A 176 -13.60 -5.10 7.11
N LEU A 177 -14.57 -4.40 7.69
CA LEU A 177 -14.56 -4.13 9.13
C LEU A 177 -14.95 -5.40 9.91
N ARG A 178 -14.67 -5.42 11.20
CA ARG A 178 -15.04 -6.55 12.09
C ARG A 178 -16.55 -6.77 12.21
N ASP A 179 -17.37 -5.73 12.02
CA ASP A 179 -18.83 -5.82 11.97
C ASP A 179 -19.35 -6.38 10.63
N GLY A 180 -18.45 -6.72 9.73
CA GLY A 180 -18.74 -7.31 8.44
C GLY A 180 -19.02 -6.31 7.33
N ARG A 181 -19.04 -4.98 7.58
CA ARG A 181 -19.17 -3.99 6.51
C ARG A 181 -17.98 -4.10 5.56
N GLN A 182 -18.27 -4.08 4.27
CA GLN A 182 -17.26 -4.10 3.21
C GLN A 182 -17.10 -2.71 2.63
N PHE A 183 -15.89 -2.19 2.63
CA PHE A 183 -15.60 -0.82 2.24
C PHE A 183 -14.73 -0.70 0.98
N GLY A 184 -14.33 -1.81 0.36
CA GLY A 184 -13.52 -1.78 -0.85
C GLY A 184 -13.44 -3.11 -1.57
N LEU A 185 -12.80 -3.07 -2.75
CA LEU A 185 -12.42 -4.23 -3.55
C LEU A 185 -10.95 -4.09 -4.01
N PRO A 186 -10.23 -5.24 -4.18
CA PRO A 186 -8.82 -5.23 -4.54
C PRO A 186 -8.56 -4.62 -5.94
N LYS A 187 -7.55 -3.75 -6.03
CA LYS A 187 -7.08 -3.09 -7.26
C LYS A 187 -6.07 -3.93 -8.04
N TYR A 188 -5.00 -4.36 -7.38
CA TYR A 188 -3.96 -5.19 -7.94
C TYR A 188 -3.38 -6.11 -6.86
N HIS A 189 -2.64 -7.15 -7.24
CA HIS A 189 -1.99 -8.06 -6.31
C HIS A 189 -0.50 -7.73 -6.22
N GLY A 190 -0.10 -7.06 -5.14
CA GLY A 190 1.32 -6.87 -4.83
C GLY A 190 1.78 -7.93 -3.85
N ALA A 191 2.77 -8.73 -4.22
CA ALA A 191 3.35 -9.72 -3.32
C ALA A 191 4.85 -9.46 -3.12
N VAL A 192 5.33 -9.56 -1.87
CA VAL A 192 6.77 -9.47 -1.55
C VAL A 192 7.44 -10.81 -1.82
N ALA A 193 8.62 -10.76 -2.41
CA ALA A 193 9.47 -11.92 -2.64
C ALA A 193 10.94 -11.59 -2.34
N LEU A 194 11.78 -12.60 -2.28
CA LEU A 194 13.22 -12.44 -2.13
C LEU A 194 13.85 -12.32 -3.52
N TYR A 195 14.25 -11.11 -3.90
CA TYR A 195 15.07 -10.88 -5.08
C TYR A 195 16.54 -11.13 -4.75
N TYR A 196 17.29 -11.68 -5.70
CA TYR A 196 18.70 -11.95 -5.52
C TYR A 196 19.52 -11.78 -6.82
N ASN A 197 20.78 -11.36 -6.64
CA ASN A 197 21.74 -11.20 -7.73
C ASN A 197 22.43 -12.55 -8.01
N LYS A 198 22.04 -13.22 -9.09
CA LYS A 198 22.59 -14.54 -9.49
C LYS A 198 24.09 -14.51 -9.71
N ASP A 199 24.61 -13.40 -10.24
CA ASP A 199 26.04 -13.29 -10.54
C ASP A 199 26.89 -13.23 -9.27
N LEU A 200 26.40 -12.56 -8.20
CA LEU A 200 27.05 -12.58 -6.89
C LEU A 200 27.00 -13.97 -6.23
N PHE A 201 25.88 -14.68 -6.39
CA PHE A 201 25.73 -16.05 -5.88
C PHE A 201 26.71 -16.99 -6.57
N ASP A 202 26.80 -16.94 -7.92
CA ASP A 202 27.74 -17.76 -8.69
C ASP A 202 29.21 -17.45 -8.33
N GLN A 203 29.55 -16.17 -8.20
CA GLN A 203 30.90 -15.75 -7.80
C GLN A 203 31.30 -16.27 -6.40
N ALA A 204 30.34 -16.30 -5.48
CA ALA A 204 30.56 -16.80 -4.13
C ALA A 204 30.42 -18.33 -3.99
N GLY A 205 29.93 -19.01 -5.04
CA GLY A 205 29.63 -20.45 -5.00
C GLY A 205 28.47 -20.81 -4.08
N VAL A 206 27.55 -19.87 -3.84
CA VAL A 206 26.38 -20.03 -2.99
C VAL A 206 25.20 -20.56 -3.81
N ALA A 207 24.49 -21.55 -3.29
CA ALA A 207 23.30 -22.08 -3.96
C ALA A 207 22.16 -21.06 -3.98
N TYR A 208 21.43 -20.98 -5.09
CA TYR A 208 20.30 -20.07 -5.21
C TYR A 208 19.19 -20.35 -4.20
N PRO A 209 18.45 -19.30 -3.77
CA PRO A 209 17.27 -19.45 -2.93
C PRO A 209 16.22 -20.35 -3.58
N THR A 210 15.59 -21.18 -2.77
CA THR A 210 14.51 -22.08 -3.21
C THR A 210 13.33 -22.01 -2.23
N ALA A 211 12.21 -22.61 -2.61
CA ALA A 211 11.06 -22.76 -1.71
C ALA A 211 11.36 -23.56 -0.43
N ALA A 212 12.49 -24.26 -0.34
CA ALA A 212 12.89 -24.98 0.86
C ALA A 212 13.66 -24.10 1.87
N TRP A 213 14.09 -22.91 1.48
CA TRP A 213 14.88 -22.05 2.35
C TRP A 213 14.12 -21.65 3.61
N ARG A 214 14.88 -21.69 4.71
CA ARG A 214 14.49 -21.17 6.03
C ARG A 214 15.33 -19.95 6.35
N TYR A 215 14.97 -19.23 7.41
CA TYR A 215 15.75 -18.07 7.86
C TYR A 215 17.21 -18.42 8.23
N ALA A 216 17.50 -19.67 8.61
CA ALA A 216 18.87 -20.12 8.82
C ALA A 216 19.69 -20.18 7.52
N ASP A 217 19.06 -20.63 6.40
CA ASP A 217 19.69 -20.65 5.09
C ASP A 217 19.89 -19.22 4.57
N TYR A 218 18.89 -18.36 4.77
CA TYR A 218 18.97 -16.94 4.43
C TYR A 218 20.12 -16.25 5.16
N LEU A 219 20.25 -16.47 6.47
CA LEU A 219 21.36 -15.91 7.27
C LEU A 219 22.72 -16.43 6.79
N THR A 220 22.84 -17.72 6.49
CA THR A 220 24.07 -18.31 5.96
C THR A 220 24.45 -17.68 4.62
N ALA A 221 23.51 -17.57 3.69
CA ALA A 221 23.74 -16.91 2.40
C ALA A 221 24.13 -15.43 2.57
N MET A 222 23.48 -14.71 3.49
CA MET A 222 23.86 -13.32 3.77
C MET A 222 25.33 -13.20 4.25
N ARG A 223 25.81 -14.14 5.08
CA ARG A 223 27.21 -14.16 5.52
C ARG A 223 28.17 -14.43 4.36
N ASP A 224 27.85 -15.44 3.55
CA ASP A 224 28.71 -15.88 2.44
C ASP A 224 28.76 -14.85 1.29
N LEU A 225 27.70 -14.03 1.13
CA LEU A 225 27.60 -13.00 0.11
C LEU A 225 28.07 -11.62 0.59
N SER A 226 28.25 -11.43 1.89
CA SER A 226 28.80 -10.19 2.42
C SER A 226 30.29 -10.11 2.13
N ARG A 227 30.72 -9.07 1.40
CA ARG A 227 32.11 -8.92 0.98
C ARG A 227 32.67 -7.59 1.40
N ASP A 228 33.92 -7.64 1.84
CA ASP A 228 34.72 -6.45 2.12
C ASP A 228 35.72 -6.24 0.97
N SER A 229 35.96 -4.98 0.61
CA SER A 229 37.02 -4.60 -0.31
C SER A 229 38.40 -4.75 0.31
N SER A 230 39.45 -4.61 -0.48
CA SER A 230 40.83 -4.78 -0.06
C SER A 230 41.29 -3.79 1.04
N ASP A 231 40.58 -2.67 1.19
CA ASP A 231 40.81 -1.67 2.24
C ASP A 231 39.97 -1.90 3.51
N GLY A 232 39.23 -3.00 3.56
CA GLY A 232 38.42 -3.41 4.71
C GLY A 232 37.06 -2.69 4.81
N GLN A 233 36.65 -1.97 3.77
CA GLN A 233 35.31 -1.38 3.71
C GLN A 233 34.31 -2.42 3.17
N ARG A 234 33.09 -2.42 3.71
CA ARG A 234 32.01 -3.29 3.20
C ARG A 234 31.61 -2.82 1.79
N GLU A 235 31.86 -3.68 0.80
CA GLU A 235 31.54 -3.43 -0.60
C GLU A 235 30.12 -3.91 -0.93
N THR A 236 29.79 -5.12 -0.52
CA THR A 236 28.49 -5.73 -0.71
C THR A 236 27.97 -6.31 0.60
N TRP A 237 26.72 -6.02 0.92
CA TRP A 237 26.01 -6.62 2.05
C TRP A 237 25.21 -7.84 1.59
N GLY A 238 24.96 -8.78 2.49
CA GLY A 238 24.17 -9.97 2.18
C GLY A 238 22.74 -9.63 1.81
N SER A 239 22.12 -8.69 2.55
CA SER A 239 20.73 -8.24 2.28
C SER A 239 20.47 -6.83 2.81
N MET A 240 19.29 -6.30 2.49
CA MET A 240 18.69 -5.14 3.12
C MET A 240 17.18 -5.36 3.26
N VAL A 241 16.62 -4.94 4.39
CA VAL A 241 15.20 -5.01 4.73
C VAL A 241 14.67 -3.61 4.93
N ASP A 242 13.49 -3.34 4.43
CA ASP A 242 12.82 -2.06 4.68
C ASP A 242 12.26 -2.03 6.11
N ILE A 243 12.57 -0.96 6.87
CA ILE A 243 12.15 -0.79 8.26
C ILE A 243 10.77 -0.10 8.26
N ALA A 244 9.77 -0.80 7.74
CA ALA A 244 8.39 -0.37 7.69
C ALA A 244 7.49 -1.37 8.44
N TRP A 245 6.33 -0.90 8.88
CA TRP A 245 5.35 -1.69 9.62
C TRP A 245 5.04 -3.01 8.91
N ASP A 246 4.60 -2.94 7.69
CA ASP A 246 4.18 -4.09 6.88
C ASP A 246 5.34 -5.02 6.49
N ARG A 247 6.56 -4.49 6.33
CA ARG A 247 7.75 -5.27 5.99
C ARG A 247 8.24 -6.08 7.17
N LEU A 248 8.38 -5.45 8.34
CA LEU A 248 8.80 -6.15 9.56
C LEU A 248 7.74 -7.15 10.04
N GLN A 249 6.48 -6.91 9.72
CA GLN A 249 5.39 -7.85 10.02
C GLN A 249 5.59 -9.21 9.34
N ILE A 250 6.13 -9.28 8.13
CA ILE A 250 6.42 -10.56 7.44
C ILE A 250 7.27 -11.47 8.35
N HIS A 251 8.31 -10.92 8.93
CA HIS A 251 9.20 -11.65 9.83
C HIS A 251 8.47 -12.07 11.11
N VAL A 252 7.78 -11.15 11.75
CA VAL A 252 7.04 -11.40 13.00
C VAL A 252 5.99 -12.49 12.80
N ASN A 253 5.20 -12.42 11.73
CA ASN A 253 4.20 -13.44 11.42
C ASN A 253 4.85 -14.80 11.05
N GLY A 254 6.05 -14.79 10.47
CA GLY A 254 6.83 -16.00 10.20
C GLY A 254 7.26 -16.74 11.47
N TRP A 255 7.40 -16.03 12.58
CA TRP A 255 7.64 -16.60 13.93
C TRP A 255 6.34 -16.91 14.70
N GLY A 256 5.16 -16.68 14.10
CA GLY A 256 3.87 -16.87 14.77
C GLY A 256 3.53 -15.75 15.76
N GLY A 257 4.21 -14.61 15.65
CA GLY A 257 3.88 -13.38 16.38
C GLY A 257 2.97 -12.46 15.56
N HIS A 258 2.51 -11.39 16.20
CA HIS A 258 1.66 -10.36 15.60
C HIS A 258 2.11 -8.96 16.05
N PHE A 259 1.77 -7.94 15.28
CA PHE A 259 1.92 -6.54 15.67
C PHE A 259 0.74 -6.11 16.53
N VAL A 260 -0.44 -6.56 16.13
CA VAL A 260 -1.72 -6.30 16.80
C VAL A 260 -2.38 -7.64 17.09
N ALA A 261 -2.98 -7.78 18.26
CA ALA A 261 -3.62 -9.05 18.62
C ALA A 261 -4.75 -9.38 17.63
N PRO A 262 -4.79 -10.60 17.08
CA PRO A 262 -5.77 -10.98 16.07
C PRO A 262 -7.22 -10.78 16.50
N ASP A 263 -7.50 -10.99 17.80
CA ASP A 263 -8.86 -10.90 18.36
C ASP A 263 -9.14 -9.54 19.02
N ASP A 264 -8.12 -8.70 19.21
CA ASP A 264 -8.24 -7.39 19.85
C ASP A 264 -7.38 -6.33 19.14
N PRO A 265 -7.97 -5.52 18.22
CA PRO A 265 -7.24 -4.48 17.47
C PRO A 265 -6.76 -3.32 18.35
N THR A 266 -7.17 -3.30 19.61
CA THR A 266 -6.69 -2.31 20.58
C THR A 266 -5.42 -2.74 21.29
N HIS A 267 -5.00 -4.00 21.12
CA HIS A 267 -3.87 -4.58 21.83
C HIS A 267 -2.62 -4.70 20.95
N CYS A 268 -1.56 -3.98 21.34
CA CYS A 268 -0.22 -4.12 20.77
C CYS A 268 0.42 -5.44 21.24
N SER A 269 0.80 -6.32 20.31
CA SER A 269 1.41 -7.64 20.58
C SER A 269 2.89 -7.72 20.22
N LEU A 270 3.53 -6.60 19.90
CA LEU A 270 4.97 -6.56 19.56
C LEU A 270 5.89 -6.90 20.76
N ASP A 271 5.37 -6.93 21.97
CA ASP A 271 6.10 -7.32 23.18
C ASP A 271 5.96 -8.80 23.55
N GLU A 272 5.20 -9.56 22.76
CA GLU A 272 5.06 -11.00 22.94
C GLU A 272 6.33 -11.77 22.51
N PRO A 273 6.55 -12.98 23.07
CA PRO A 273 7.79 -13.71 22.85
C PRO A 273 8.16 -13.96 21.39
N ASN A 274 7.19 -14.33 20.55
CA ASN A 274 7.42 -14.66 19.15
C ASN A 274 7.76 -13.40 18.33
N ALA A 275 7.07 -12.28 18.55
CA ALA A 275 7.37 -11.01 17.93
C ALA A 275 8.77 -10.50 18.31
N LEU A 276 9.09 -10.53 19.60
CA LEU A 276 10.42 -10.15 20.10
C LEU A 276 11.52 -11.05 19.53
N ALA A 277 11.27 -12.37 19.37
CA ALA A 277 12.26 -13.30 18.82
C ALA A 277 12.55 -13.02 17.34
N ALA A 278 11.52 -12.75 16.54
CA ALA A 278 11.68 -12.38 15.12
C ALA A 278 12.49 -11.08 14.97
N LEU A 279 12.10 -10.06 15.72
CA LEU A 279 12.76 -8.75 15.68
C LEU A 279 14.19 -8.79 16.27
N ALA A 280 14.44 -9.66 17.26
CA ALA A 280 15.79 -9.89 17.77
C ALA A 280 16.68 -10.56 16.73
N TRP A 281 16.16 -11.51 15.96
CA TRP A 281 16.88 -12.13 14.85
C TRP A 281 17.32 -11.08 13.82
N LEU A 282 16.39 -10.20 13.38
CA LEU A 282 16.70 -9.11 12.45
C LEU A 282 17.78 -8.17 13.01
N ARG A 283 17.58 -7.72 14.26
CA ARG A 283 18.53 -6.81 14.89
C ARG A 283 19.93 -7.42 15.02
N THR A 284 20.02 -8.70 15.38
CA THR A 284 21.30 -9.43 15.45
C THR A 284 21.96 -9.50 14.07
N ALA A 285 21.21 -9.84 13.01
CA ALA A 285 21.74 -9.88 11.65
C ALA A 285 22.23 -8.49 11.16
N MET A 286 21.58 -7.40 11.58
CA MET A 286 21.97 -6.03 11.22
C MET A 286 23.19 -5.55 12.02
N TRP A 287 23.15 -5.64 13.33
CA TRP A 287 24.08 -4.92 14.21
C TRP A 287 25.21 -5.76 14.79
N GLU A 288 24.99 -7.06 14.99
CA GLU A 288 26.00 -7.95 15.57
C GLU A 288 26.75 -8.72 14.47
N GLU A 289 26.02 -9.33 13.55
CA GLU A 289 26.60 -10.06 12.42
C GLU A 289 26.96 -9.17 11.24
N ARG A 290 26.30 -8.02 11.12
CA ARG A 290 26.54 -7.03 10.07
C ARG A 290 26.43 -7.62 8.66
N VAL A 291 25.35 -8.37 8.42
CA VAL A 291 25.04 -8.97 7.11
C VAL A 291 23.80 -8.37 6.46
N ILE A 292 22.97 -7.67 7.22
CA ILE A 292 21.87 -6.83 6.71
C ILE A 292 22.33 -5.36 6.77
N ALA A 293 22.26 -4.65 5.65
CA ALA A 293 22.63 -3.24 5.55
C ALA A 293 21.61 -2.34 6.27
N THR A 294 22.12 -1.30 6.91
CA THR A 294 21.30 -0.15 7.33
C THR A 294 21.31 0.94 6.26
N PHE A 295 20.38 1.91 6.34
CA PHE A 295 20.35 3.06 5.40
C PHE A 295 21.69 3.82 5.32
N PRO A 296 22.38 4.14 6.43
CA PRO A 296 23.70 4.75 6.36
C PRO A 296 24.76 3.89 5.64
N ASP A 297 24.72 2.56 5.77
CA ASP A 297 25.67 1.66 5.13
C ASP A 297 25.62 1.74 3.59
N VAL A 298 24.46 2.01 3.04
CA VAL A 298 24.22 2.13 1.59
C VAL A 298 23.97 3.57 1.17
N GLN A 299 24.46 4.55 1.92
CA GLN A 299 24.34 5.98 1.60
C GLN A 299 22.89 6.46 1.44
N TYR A 300 21.99 5.95 2.27
CA TYR A 300 20.56 6.26 2.29
C TYR A 300 19.80 5.87 1.02
N MET A 301 20.33 4.94 0.23
CA MET A 301 19.55 4.31 -0.85
C MET A 301 18.37 3.53 -0.26
N SER A 302 17.26 3.50 -1.00
CA SER A 302 16.18 2.54 -0.71
C SER A 302 16.68 1.10 -0.90
N PRO A 303 16.05 0.08 -0.28
CA PRO A 303 16.45 -1.32 -0.46
C PRO A 303 16.52 -1.72 -1.95
N ARG A 304 15.52 -1.32 -2.75
CA ARG A 304 15.49 -1.55 -4.19
C ARG A 304 16.67 -0.90 -4.92
N SER A 305 16.92 0.38 -4.63
CA SER A 305 18.06 1.09 -5.22
C SER A 305 19.40 0.49 -4.81
N ALA A 306 19.54 0.05 -3.56
CA ALA A 306 20.74 -0.62 -3.08
C ALA A 306 20.97 -1.96 -3.81
N PHE A 307 19.91 -2.70 -4.10
CA PHE A 307 19.98 -3.94 -4.89
C PHE A 307 20.38 -3.67 -6.34
N ILE A 308 19.71 -2.75 -7.03
CA ILE A 308 20.03 -2.35 -8.41
C ILE A 308 21.49 -1.92 -8.52
N ASN A 309 22.01 -1.19 -7.54
CA ASN A 309 23.39 -0.72 -7.49
C ASN A 309 24.37 -1.75 -6.90
N GLN A 310 23.99 -3.02 -6.74
CA GLN A 310 24.81 -4.12 -6.24
C GLN A 310 25.43 -3.88 -4.85
N ARG A 311 24.86 -2.97 -4.06
CA ARG A 311 25.28 -2.73 -2.67
C ARG A 311 24.81 -3.85 -1.75
N VAL A 312 23.77 -4.57 -2.14
CA VAL A 312 23.24 -5.74 -1.45
C VAL A 312 23.05 -6.89 -2.43
N ALA A 313 23.30 -8.13 -1.99
CA ALA A 313 23.17 -9.32 -2.82
C ALA A 313 21.71 -9.81 -2.92
N MET A 314 20.90 -9.53 -1.90
CA MET A 314 19.50 -9.88 -1.80
C MET A 314 18.69 -8.70 -1.28
N VAL A 315 17.39 -8.66 -1.66
CA VAL A 315 16.44 -7.68 -1.13
C VAL A 315 15.03 -8.28 -1.07
N GLU A 316 14.31 -7.93 -0.02
CA GLU A 316 12.89 -8.25 0.12
C GLU A 316 12.09 -7.12 -0.54
N GLU A 317 11.52 -7.40 -1.72
CA GLU A 317 10.87 -6.37 -2.53
C GLU A 317 9.59 -6.91 -3.16
N GLY A 318 8.65 -6.02 -3.44
CA GLY A 318 7.38 -6.37 -4.02
C GLY A 318 7.40 -6.55 -5.53
N SER A 319 6.36 -7.22 -6.06
CA SER A 319 6.15 -7.38 -7.51
C SER A 319 6.02 -6.04 -8.24
N TRP A 320 5.60 -4.97 -7.55
CA TRP A 320 5.56 -3.58 -8.09
C TRP A 320 6.95 -2.99 -8.35
N GLY A 321 8.01 -3.54 -7.78
CA GLY A 321 9.39 -3.15 -8.07
C GLY A 321 10.02 -3.87 -9.25
N LEU A 322 9.34 -4.89 -9.80
CA LEU A 322 9.89 -5.78 -10.80
C LEU A 322 10.35 -5.04 -12.06
N LYS A 323 9.52 -4.17 -12.61
CA LYS A 323 9.83 -3.41 -13.84
C LYS A 323 11.09 -2.56 -13.65
N GLU A 324 11.16 -1.79 -12.58
CA GLU A 324 12.31 -0.93 -12.28
C GLU A 324 13.60 -1.73 -12.10
N ILE A 325 13.52 -2.86 -11.39
CA ILE A 325 14.66 -3.75 -11.19
C ILE A 325 15.14 -4.31 -12.54
N LEU A 326 14.23 -4.84 -13.37
CA LEU A 326 14.59 -5.42 -14.66
C LEU A 326 15.11 -4.38 -15.67
N GLN A 327 14.65 -3.14 -15.57
CA GLN A 327 15.14 -2.06 -16.42
C GLN A 327 16.55 -1.59 -16.06
N ASN A 328 16.92 -1.62 -14.78
CA ASN A 328 18.12 -0.95 -14.28
C ASN A 328 19.19 -1.90 -13.73
N ALA A 329 18.89 -3.16 -13.46
CA ALA A 329 19.89 -4.14 -13.05
C ALA A 329 20.73 -4.57 -14.26
N ASP A 330 22.06 -4.43 -14.14
CA ASP A 330 23.03 -4.87 -15.14
C ASP A 330 23.59 -6.29 -14.89
N PHE A 331 22.88 -7.06 -14.05
CA PHE A 331 23.19 -8.42 -13.64
C PHE A 331 21.96 -9.34 -13.79
N ARG A 332 22.17 -10.66 -13.73
CA ARG A 332 21.08 -11.63 -13.76
C ARG A 332 20.29 -11.61 -12.44
N VAL A 333 19.02 -11.24 -12.53
CA VAL A 333 18.10 -11.21 -11.39
C VAL A 333 17.45 -12.58 -11.21
N GLY A 334 17.34 -13.02 -9.96
CA GLY A 334 16.51 -14.15 -9.56
C GLY A 334 15.45 -13.70 -8.55
N VAL A 335 14.35 -14.43 -8.48
CA VAL A 335 13.28 -14.25 -7.49
C VAL A 335 12.98 -15.60 -6.85
N ALA A 336 12.77 -15.59 -5.55
CA ALA A 336 12.41 -16.78 -4.77
C ALA A 336 11.34 -16.41 -3.73
N PRO A 337 10.56 -17.39 -3.22
CA PRO A 337 9.66 -17.14 -2.11
C PRO A 337 10.42 -16.63 -0.89
N MET A 338 9.75 -15.83 -0.06
CA MET A 338 10.29 -15.47 1.25
C MET A 338 10.69 -16.73 2.03
N PRO A 339 11.79 -16.69 2.80
CA PRO A 339 12.22 -17.84 3.60
C PRO A 339 11.12 -18.29 4.56
N MET A 340 11.04 -19.60 4.80
CA MET A 340 10.12 -20.14 5.80
C MET A 340 10.61 -19.79 7.22
N GLY A 341 9.75 -19.14 7.97
CA GLY A 341 9.95 -18.86 9.39
C GLY A 341 9.92 -20.13 10.26
N PRO A 342 10.24 -20.00 11.55
CA PRO A 342 10.13 -21.13 12.48
C PRO A 342 8.73 -21.75 12.49
N GLU A 343 7.69 -20.92 12.42
CA GLU A 343 6.29 -21.35 12.49
C GLU A 343 5.70 -21.59 11.07
N ARG A 344 5.84 -20.62 10.19
CA ARG A 344 5.26 -20.70 8.83
C ARG A 344 6.00 -19.83 7.83
N ARG A 345 5.73 -20.04 6.54
CA ARG A 345 6.06 -19.06 5.51
C ARG A 345 5.02 -17.96 5.51
N VAL A 346 5.49 -16.73 5.32
CA VAL A 346 4.63 -15.56 5.19
C VAL A 346 5.19 -14.67 4.10
N THR A 347 4.30 -14.06 3.33
CA THR A 347 4.62 -12.87 2.53
C THR A 347 3.53 -11.84 2.67
N LEU A 348 3.87 -10.58 2.43
CA LEU A 348 2.91 -9.50 2.36
C LEU A 348 2.21 -9.54 1.00
N ALA A 349 0.86 -9.53 1.02
CA ALA A 349 0.04 -9.09 -0.09
C ALA A 349 -0.43 -7.66 0.19
N THR A 350 -0.23 -6.74 -0.75
CA THR A 350 -0.73 -5.36 -0.58
C THR A 350 -2.25 -5.37 -0.55
N ALA A 351 -2.84 -4.55 0.31
CA ALA A 351 -4.28 -4.35 0.35
C ALA A 351 -4.64 -2.98 -0.25
N ASP A 352 -4.20 -2.76 -1.50
CA ASP A 352 -4.61 -1.62 -2.30
C ASP A 352 -5.93 -1.93 -3.00
N GLY A 353 -6.87 -1.00 -2.93
CA GLY A 353 -8.21 -1.21 -3.45
C GLY A 353 -8.96 0.07 -3.77
N TYR A 354 -10.17 -0.10 -4.23
CA TYR A 354 -11.10 0.98 -4.52
C TYR A 354 -12.22 1.01 -3.50
N GLY A 355 -12.51 2.21 -2.99
CA GLY A 355 -13.63 2.50 -2.12
C GLY A 355 -14.51 3.58 -2.70
N VAL A 356 -15.71 3.72 -2.13
CA VAL A 356 -16.72 4.70 -2.50
C VAL A 356 -16.99 5.62 -1.32
N TYR A 357 -17.08 6.92 -1.56
CA TYR A 357 -17.45 7.91 -0.53
C TYR A 357 -18.92 7.74 -0.14
N ALA A 358 -19.19 7.63 1.16
CA ALA A 358 -20.56 7.47 1.68
C ALA A 358 -21.49 8.66 1.34
N GLY A 359 -20.93 9.84 1.12
CA GLY A 359 -21.67 11.05 0.75
C GLY A 359 -21.86 11.27 -0.77
N THR A 360 -21.49 10.29 -1.62
CA THR A 360 -21.78 10.38 -3.06
C THR A 360 -23.27 10.48 -3.34
N VAL A 361 -23.63 11.29 -4.32
CA VAL A 361 -25.06 11.43 -4.75
C VAL A 361 -25.44 10.40 -5.80
N TYR A 362 -24.46 9.64 -6.34
CA TYR A 362 -24.65 8.62 -7.36
C TYR A 362 -24.01 7.28 -6.96
N PRO A 363 -24.48 6.63 -5.87
CA PRO A 363 -23.83 5.42 -5.34
C PRO A 363 -23.84 4.25 -6.34
N ASP A 364 -24.91 4.09 -7.13
CA ASP A 364 -25.01 3.02 -8.13
C ASP A 364 -24.01 3.24 -9.27
N ALA A 365 -23.88 4.47 -9.77
CA ALA A 365 -22.89 4.81 -10.79
C ALA A 365 -21.45 4.70 -10.28
N ALA A 366 -21.22 5.02 -9.01
CA ALA A 366 -19.91 4.83 -8.36
C ALA A 366 -19.56 3.33 -8.23
N TRP A 367 -20.55 2.48 -7.96
CA TRP A 367 -20.39 1.04 -7.97
C TRP A 367 -20.08 0.50 -9.38
N ASP A 368 -20.77 0.93 -10.42
CA ASP A 368 -20.47 0.56 -11.81
C ASP A 368 -19.00 0.88 -12.14
N LEU A 369 -18.51 2.04 -11.69
CA LEU A 369 -17.11 2.40 -11.86
C LEU A 369 -16.17 1.47 -11.07
N VAL A 370 -16.48 1.14 -9.82
CA VAL A 370 -15.67 0.20 -9.02
C VAL A 370 -15.61 -1.18 -9.66
N GLN A 371 -16.74 -1.70 -10.18
CA GLN A 371 -16.75 -2.97 -10.92
C GLN A 371 -15.85 -2.91 -12.16
N PHE A 372 -15.87 -1.81 -12.90
CA PHE A 372 -15.01 -1.61 -14.06
C PHE A 372 -13.52 -1.57 -13.65
N LEU A 373 -13.17 -0.78 -12.63
CA LEU A 373 -11.81 -0.60 -12.14
C LEU A 373 -11.22 -1.89 -11.51
N THR A 374 -12.07 -2.79 -11.01
CA THR A 374 -11.66 -4.11 -10.48
C THR A 374 -11.87 -5.24 -11.48
N GLY A 375 -12.31 -4.88 -12.69
CA GLY A 375 -12.59 -5.80 -13.77
C GLY A 375 -11.33 -6.29 -14.49
N PRO A 376 -11.45 -7.40 -15.27
CA PRO A 376 -10.32 -7.99 -15.98
C PRO A 376 -9.62 -7.04 -16.96
N ALA A 377 -10.38 -6.22 -17.69
CA ALA A 377 -9.82 -5.30 -18.68
C ALA A 377 -8.91 -4.25 -18.05
N TYR A 378 -9.35 -3.65 -16.95
CA TYR A 378 -8.55 -2.66 -16.22
C TYR A 378 -7.30 -3.30 -15.59
N GLY A 379 -7.43 -4.49 -14.98
CA GLY A 379 -6.30 -5.23 -14.44
C GLY A 379 -5.24 -5.57 -15.50
N LEU A 380 -5.65 -5.93 -16.72
CA LEU A 380 -4.72 -6.17 -17.83
C LEU A 380 -4.07 -4.87 -18.32
N ALA A 381 -4.80 -3.75 -18.37
CA ALA A 381 -4.23 -2.45 -18.73
C ALA A 381 -3.11 -2.01 -17.75
N LEU A 382 -3.31 -2.20 -16.44
CA LEU A 382 -2.27 -1.94 -15.44
C LEU A 382 -1.07 -2.89 -15.62
N ALA A 383 -1.34 -4.16 -15.93
CA ALA A 383 -0.29 -5.16 -16.17
C ALA A 383 0.55 -4.85 -17.42
N GLU A 384 -0.06 -4.36 -18.48
CA GLU A 384 0.64 -3.99 -19.73
C GLU A 384 1.44 -2.69 -19.54
N ALA A 385 0.89 -1.70 -18.88
CA ALA A 385 1.52 -0.39 -18.72
C ALA A 385 2.73 -0.40 -17.77
N ASP A 386 2.60 -1.06 -16.62
CA ASP A 386 3.66 -1.01 -15.58
C ASP A 386 3.99 -2.38 -14.96
N LEU A 387 3.61 -3.46 -15.60
CA LEU A 387 3.85 -4.84 -15.16
C LEU A 387 3.32 -5.12 -13.75
N LEU A 388 2.28 -4.41 -13.32
CA LEU A 388 1.60 -4.70 -12.06
C LEU A 388 0.85 -6.03 -12.17
N GLN A 389 1.01 -6.89 -11.17
CA GLN A 389 0.29 -8.15 -11.14
C GLN A 389 -1.21 -7.89 -10.91
N PRO A 390 -2.10 -8.35 -11.79
CA PRO A 390 -3.54 -8.15 -11.61
C PRO A 390 -4.06 -8.80 -10.32
N ALA A 391 -5.08 -8.20 -9.70
CA ALA A 391 -5.70 -8.76 -8.50
C ALA A 391 -6.40 -10.11 -8.76
N ARG A 392 -6.87 -10.35 -9.99
CA ARG A 392 -7.56 -11.58 -10.35
C ARG A 392 -6.61 -12.69 -10.73
N ALA A 393 -6.74 -13.84 -10.08
CA ALA A 393 -5.89 -15.02 -10.27
C ALA A 393 -5.89 -15.54 -11.74
N SER A 394 -7.02 -15.46 -12.43
CA SER A 394 -7.15 -15.89 -13.85
C SER A 394 -6.25 -15.08 -14.80
N LEU A 395 -5.82 -13.87 -14.41
CA LEU A 395 -5.01 -12.98 -15.25
C LEU A 395 -3.49 -13.15 -15.05
N VAL A 396 -3.06 -13.91 -14.07
CA VAL A 396 -1.62 -14.13 -13.75
C VAL A 396 -0.84 -14.61 -14.96
N LYS A 397 -1.41 -15.53 -15.75
CA LYS A 397 -0.75 -16.04 -16.96
C LYS A 397 -0.52 -14.95 -18.02
N ALA A 398 -1.47 -14.04 -18.18
CA ALA A 398 -1.34 -12.92 -19.11
C ALA A 398 -0.29 -11.93 -18.61
N TRP A 399 -0.29 -11.62 -17.32
CA TRP A 399 0.75 -10.81 -16.70
C TRP A 399 2.16 -11.37 -16.90
N ILE A 400 2.36 -12.67 -16.67
CA ILE A 400 3.64 -13.33 -16.94
C ILE A 400 4.07 -13.15 -18.40
N ALA A 401 3.12 -13.25 -19.34
CA ALA A 401 3.40 -13.03 -20.75
C ALA A 401 3.81 -11.59 -21.05
N PHE A 402 3.21 -10.58 -20.40
CA PHE A 402 3.63 -9.19 -20.54
C PHE A 402 5.06 -8.96 -20.01
N VAL A 403 5.39 -9.50 -18.84
CA VAL A 403 6.76 -9.42 -18.29
C VAL A 403 7.76 -10.07 -19.24
N GLN A 404 7.45 -11.26 -19.77
CA GLN A 404 8.32 -11.98 -20.71
C GLN A 404 8.47 -11.25 -22.06
N ALA A 405 7.43 -10.57 -22.52
CA ALA A 405 7.50 -9.77 -23.74
C ALA A 405 8.33 -8.49 -23.55
N ALA A 406 8.19 -7.82 -22.40
CA ALA A 406 8.93 -6.61 -22.07
C ALA A 406 10.44 -6.90 -21.80
N PHE A 407 10.76 -8.03 -21.18
CA PHE A 407 12.11 -8.41 -20.75
C PHE A 407 12.46 -9.84 -21.16
N PRO A 408 12.55 -10.15 -22.48
CA PRO A 408 12.66 -11.53 -22.96
C PRO A 408 13.93 -12.25 -22.50
N ALA A 409 15.02 -11.54 -22.25
CA ALA A 409 16.27 -12.13 -21.77
C ALA A 409 16.25 -12.37 -20.25
N GLN A 410 15.82 -11.36 -19.49
CA GLN A 410 15.85 -11.38 -18.03
C GLN A 410 14.73 -12.28 -17.45
N ALA A 411 13.53 -12.21 -18.03
CA ALA A 411 12.37 -12.95 -17.52
C ALA A 411 12.51 -14.47 -17.63
N GLN A 412 13.37 -14.99 -18.52
CA GLN A 412 13.69 -16.42 -18.59
C GLN A 412 14.46 -16.92 -17.37
N GLU A 413 15.13 -16.02 -16.66
CA GLU A 413 15.93 -16.30 -15.49
C GLU A 413 15.12 -16.24 -14.18
N ILE A 414 13.84 -15.84 -14.25
CA ILE A 414 12.99 -15.51 -13.08
C ILE A 414 11.79 -16.46 -13.03
N ASP A 415 11.55 -17.06 -11.88
CA ASP A 415 10.28 -17.72 -11.58
C ASP A 415 9.23 -16.70 -11.17
N LEU A 416 8.50 -16.15 -12.15
CA LEU A 416 7.46 -15.15 -11.91
C LEU A 416 6.24 -15.71 -11.17
N ALA A 417 6.06 -17.05 -11.14
CA ALA A 417 4.95 -17.66 -10.41
C ALA A 417 5.06 -17.45 -8.90
N VAL A 418 6.26 -17.20 -8.38
CA VAL A 418 6.53 -16.92 -6.97
C VAL A 418 5.61 -15.82 -6.41
N PHE A 419 5.31 -14.78 -7.18
CA PHE A 419 4.43 -13.69 -6.74
C PHE A 419 2.96 -14.09 -6.63
N ALA A 420 2.53 -15.09 -7.41
CA ALA A 420 1.17 -15.63 -7.35
C ALA A 420 1.03 -16.79 -6.38
N ASP A 421 2.14 -17.49 -6.06
CA ASP A 421 2.15 -18.66 -5.19
C ASP A 421 1.59 -18.38 -3.80
N SER A 422 1.80 -17.17 -3.26
CA SER A 422 1.28 -16.77 -1.95
C SER A 422 -0.24 -16.83 -1.91
N HIS A 423 -0.91 -16.40 -2.98
CA HIS A 423 -2.35 -16.52 -3.17
C HIS A 423 -2.78 -17.99 -3.23
N PHE A 424 -2.19 -18.75 -4.17
CA PHE A 424 -2.60 -20.13 -4.41
C PHE A 424 -2.28 -21.08 -3.26
N GLN A 425 -1.22 -20.82 -2.50
CA GLN A 425 -0.77 -21.65 -1.38
C GLN A 425 -1.22 -21.11 -0.01
N GLY A 426 -1.86 -19.95 0.05
CA GLY A 426 -2.48 -19.40 1.27
C GLY A 426 -1.50 -18.93 2.33
N TYR A 427 -0.30 -18.44 1.96
CA TYR A 427 0.67 -17.89 2.91
C TYR A 427 0.82 -16.37 2.85
N SER A 428 -0.02 -15.70 2.07
CA SER A 428 -0.12 -14.24 2.07
C SER A 428 -0.80 -13.71 3.34
N VAL A 429 -0.33 -12.57 3.79
CA VAL A 429 -0.96 -11.74 4.83
C VAL A 429 -1.04 -10.31 4.33
N THR A 430 -2.00 -9.54 4.83
CA THR A 430 -2.04 -8.09 4.65
C THR A 430 -1.51 -7.39 5.89
N ALA A 431 -1.22 -6.09 5.78
CA ALA A 431 -0.78 -5.31 6.93
C ALA A 431 -1.82 -5.38 8.06
N GLU A 432 -1.35 -5.73 9.26
CA GLU A 432 -2.17 -5.70 10.47
C GLU A 432 -2.49 -4.23 10.81
N SER A 433 -3.70 -3.97 11.27
CA SER A 433 -4.16 -2.62 11.60
C SER A 433 -4.70 -2.57 13.02
N ALA A 434 -4.24 -1.59 13.79
CA ALA A 434 -4.84 -1.24 15.08
C ALA A 434 -6.02 -0.29 14.88
N ASP A 435 -6.97 -0.27 15.82
CA ASP A 435 -8.13 0.62 15.75
C ASP A 435 -7.75 2.12 15.72
N ASN A 436 -6.59 2.48 16.25
CA ASN A 436 -6.08 3.84 16.22
C ASN A 436 -4.67 3.91 15.59
N MET A 437 -4.56 3.52 14.32
CA MET A 437 -3.28 3.50 13.59
C MET A 437 -2.57 4.86 13.61
N ALA A 438 -3.30 5.97 13.46
CA ALA A 438 -2.73 7.31 13.49
C ALA A 438 -1.95 7.62 14.78
N GLU A 439 -2.29 6.97 15.89
CA GLU A 439 -1.58 7.10 17.16
C GLU A 439 -0.54 5.98 17.38
N VAL A 440 -0.84 4.77 16.94
CA VAL A 440 -0.02 3.56 17.20
C VAL A 440 1.19 3.53 16.29
N GLU A 441 1.01 3.69 14.99
CA GLU A 441 2.06 3.56 13.99
C GLU A 441 3.24 4.51 14.22
N PRO A 442 3.05 5.82 14.50
CA PRO A 442 4.19 6.71 14.77
C PRO A 442 5.02 6.31 15.99
N LYS A 443 4.39 5.75 17.04
CA LYS A 443 5.10 5.29 18.23
C LYS A 443 5.95 4.06 17.96
N VAL A 444 5.40 3.12 17.19
CA VAL A 444 6.10 1.88 16.79
C VAL A 444 7.23 2.21 15.81
N THR A 445 6.98 3.07 14.81
CA THR A 445 7.99 3.55 13.87
C THR A 445 9.15 4.22 14.60
N ALA A 446 8.89 5.11 15.55
CA ALA A 446 9.93 5.72 16.37
C ALA A 446 10.73 4.71 17.21
N ALA A 447 10.09 3.60 17.63
CA ALA A 447 10.80 2.52 18.31
C ALA A 447 11.66 1.71 17.34
N PHE A 448 11.14 1.39 16.15
CA PHE A 448 11.90 0.70 15.11
C PHE A 448 13.11 1.50 14.65
N ASP A 449 13.01 2.81 14.51
CA ASP A 449 14.14 3.68 14.21
C ASP A 449 15.25 3.54 15.27
N LYS A 450 14.91 3.56 16.55
CA LYS A 450 15.89 3.39 17.64
C LYS A 450 16.53 2.01 17.62
N ILE A 451 15.76 0.96 17.29
CA ILE A 451 16.20 -0.44 17.34
C ILE A 451 17.01 -0.82 16.10
N PHE A 452 16.48 -0.49 14.90
CA PHE A 452 17.00 -0.97 13.63
C PHE A 452 17.83 0.08 12.89
N THR A 453 17.31 1.32 12.74
CA THR A 453 18.00 2.37 11.98
C THR A 453 19.21 2.91 12.74
N LEU A 454 19.09 3.11 14.06
CA LEU A 454 20.12 3.71 14.88
C LEU A 454 20.89 2.71 15.74
N GLY A 455 20.37 1.50 15.97
CA GLY A 455 20.99 0.48 16.83
C GLY A 455 21.08 0.86 18.31
N GLN A 456 20.40 1.93 18.73
CA GLN A 456 20.54 2.55 20.06
C GLN A 456 19.72 1.86 21.15
N ALA A 457 18.70 1.07 20.76
CA ALA A 457 17.82 0.39 21.69
C ALA A 457 17.83 -1.13 21.47
N PRO A 458 17.65 -1.92 22.53
CA PRO A 458 17.38 -3.35 22.39
C PRO A 458 15.92 -3.56 21.96
N VAL A 459 15.62 -4.72 21.37
CA VAL A 459 14.25 -5.09 20.95
C VAL A 459 13.27 -5.09 22.14
N SER A 460 13.73 -5.37 23.35
CA SER A 460 12.90 -5.28 24.56
C SER A 460 12.33 -3.88 24.85
N HIS A 461 12.82 -2.83 24.16
CA HIS A 461 12.21 -1.49 24.21
C HIS A 461 10.73 -1.50 23.77
N LEU A 462 10.33 -2.43 22.90
CA LEU A 462 8.95 -2.61 22.45
C LEU A 462 8.00 -2.95 23.61
N ARG A 463 8.47 -3.57 24.69
CA ARG A 463 7.66 -3.79 25.90
C ARG A 463 7.14 -2.49 26.50
N THR A 464 7.99 -1.47 26.54
CA THR A 464 7.61 -0.14 27.02
C THR A 464 6.64 0.53 26.08
N VAL A 465 6.85 0.40 24.76
CA VAL A 465 5.99 1.00 23.73
C VAL A 465 4.61 0.36 23.75
N CYS A 466 4.53 -0.99 23.74
CA CYS A 466 3.23 -1.69 23.82
C CYS A 466 2.50 -1.39 25.13
N ALA A 467 3.20 -1.33 26.27
CA ALA A 467 2.58 -0.96 27.54
C ALA A 467 1.94 0.44 27.49
N GLN A 468 2.60 1.42 26.84
CA GLN A 468 2.05 2.76 26.63
C GLN A 468 0.83 2.78 25.71
N ILE A 469 0.87 1.99 24.63
CA ILE A 469 -0.24 1.86 23.69
C ILE A 469 -1.44 1.22 24.41
N ASN A 470 -1.23 0.05 25.03
CA ASN A 470 -2.29 -0.73 25.68
C ASN A 470 -2.93 0.01 26.87
N GLN A 471 -2.13 0.79 27.63
CA GLN A 471 -2.65 1.58 28.74
C GLN A 471 -3.56 2.71 28.26
N ARG A 472 -3.23 3.37 27.15
CA ARG A 472 -3.99 4.51 26.64
C ARG A 472 -5.30 4.05 25.98
N GLN A 473 -5.31 2.91 25.34
CA GLN A 473 -6.51 2.36 24.71
C GLN A 473 -7.56 1.87 25.72
N GLN A 474 -7.14 1.60 26.97
CA GLN A 474 -8.05 1.27 28.06
C GLN A 474 -8.71 2.51 28.72
N GLN A 475 -8.28 3.72 28.38
CA GLN A 475 -8.90 4.94 28.87
C GLN A 475 -10.06 5.34 27.95
N PRO A 476 -11.26 5.64 28.51
CA PRO A 476 -12.36 6.13 27.69
C PRO A 476 -11.95 7.42 26.98
N PRO A 477 -12.41 7.64 25.73
CA PRO A 477 -11.97 8.75 24.88
C PRO A 477 -12.26 10.16 25.43
N PHE A 478 -12.94 10.31 26.54
CA PHE A 478 -13.26 11.60 27.17
C PHE A 478 -13.26 11.47 28.70
N ALA A 479 -12.11 11.65 29.30
CA ALA A 479 -11.97 12.02 30.70
C ALA A 479 -11.20 13.36 30.74
N GLU A 480 -11.85 14.46 30.33
CA GLU A 480 -11.52 15.84 30.70
C GLU A 480 -12.74 16.48 31.30
#